data_a09201ec2776bf7c8cdca937e1f64862
#
_entry.id   a09201ec2776bf7c8cdca937e1f64862
#
_cell.length_a   1.000
_cell.length_b   1.000
_cell.length_c   1.000
_cell.angle_alpha   90.00
_cell.angle_beta   90.00
_cell.angle_gamma   90.00
#
_symmetry.space_group_name_H-M   'P 1'
#
loop_
_entity.id
_entity.type
_entity.pdbx_description
1 polymer ?
#
loop_
_entity_poly.entity_id
_entity_poly.type
_entity_poly.pdbx_seq_one_letter_code
_entity_poly.pdbx_strand_id
1 'polypeptide(L)'
;MDFVNNSEGVIILGGPGFQMNMYPGVYKLSLILDSIEVPIYTLGSGWKGIPGDKTSEKLYRFSDSSRKLLDMMEKTYAGMSCRDQKTLGVLKNNGYENVTMTGCPVWYDIPSLNKEFIVPESIRKIIFTPAQSPVYADQSIDVMQLIKNKYPEVHVTVSFHRGLGEADEYTPESDAVNTRKLAGVAELLGFETMDVSYDADKLKIYDVYDLHIGYRVHGHLYFLSKRRPSVLIHEDGRGNGVTELLNSPGIDAYKASKIFAFIFGMFRPNIFLANAYGKIGYKRNKDLLPELTAVLDRLESTQFAEYRDTMNIIDDHYRVMEGYIQKMVHGEVE
;
A
#
# COMPACT_ATOMS: atom_id res chain seq x y z
N MET A 1 -1.68 27.09 -15.39
CA MET A 1 -0.85 27.53 -14.25
C MET A 1 -1.58 28.53 -13.37
N ASP A 2 -2.30 29.50 -13.92
CA ASP A 2 -3.02 30.53 -13.14
C ASP A 2 -3.94 29.95 -12.06
N PHE A 3 -4.66 28.84 -12.36
CA PHE A 3 -5.50 28.18 -11.36
C PHE A 3 -4.68 27.64 -10.17
N VAL A 4 -3.52 27.05 -10.42
CA VAL A 4 -2.65 26.51 -9.37
C VAL A 4 -2.06 27.64 -8.53
N ASN A 5 -1.50 28.67 -9.18
CA ASN A 5 -0.85 29.76 -8.47
C ASN A 5 -1.83 30.73 -7.77
N ASN A 6 -3.12 30.63 -8.06
CA ASN A 6 -4.19 31.31 -7.32
C ASN A 6 -4.78 30.46 -6.16
N SER A 7 -4.27 29.24 -5.94
CA SER A 7 -4.62 28.42 -4.78
C SER A 7 -3.66 28.67 -3.61
N GLU A 8 -4.01 28.20 -2.42
CA GLU A 8 -3.14 28.27 -1.24
C GLU A 8 -2.01 27.23 -1.26
N GLY A 9 -2.11 26.21 -2.11
CA GLY A 9 -1.10 25.15 -2.25
C GLY A 9 -1.58 23.97 -3.06
N VAL A 10 -0.66 23.03 -3.31
CA VAL A 10 -0.92 21.75 -3.97
C VAL A 10 -0.72 20.63 -2.97
N ILE A 11 -1.69 19.74 -2.82
CA ILE A 11 -1.59 18.55 -1.96
C ILE A 11 -1.56 17.29 -2.81
N ILE A 12 -0.50 16.52 -2.68
CA ILE A 12 -0.36 15.20 -3.29
C ILE A 12 -0.81 14.14 -2.29
N LEU A 13 -1.97 13.52 -2.54
CA LEU A 13 -2.60 12.60 -1.62
C LEU A 13 -2.11 11.16 -1.80
N GLY A 14 -1.70 10.52 -0.70
CA GLY A 14 -1.50 9.08 -0.59
C GLY A 14 -0.68 8.43 -1.70
N GLY A 15 -1.00 7.16 -1.99
CA GLY A 15 -0.40 6.41 -3.09
C GLY A 15 1.10 6.11 -2.94
N PRO A 16 1.71 5.42 -3.91
CA PRO A 16 3.15 5.18 -3.96
C PRO A 16 3.88 6.33 -4.66
N GLY A 17 3.76 7.54 -4.13
CA GLY A 17 4.28 8.77 -4.74
C GLY A 17 5.78 8.86 -4.80
N PHE A 18 6.46 8.41 -3.74
CA PHE A 18 7.93 8.47 -3.64
C PHE A 18 8.59 7.40 -4.50
N GLN A 19 8.58 7.61 -5.81
CA GLN A 19 9.23 6.75 -6.80
C GLN A 19 10.48 7.44 -7.37
N MET A 20 11.38 6.64 -7.93
CA MET A 20 12.65 7.12 -8.51
C MET A 20 12.43 8.28 -9.49
N ASN A 21 11.44 8.12 -10.38
CA ASN A 21 11.02 9.13 -11.35
C ASN A 21 9.64 9.70 -10.96
N MET A 22 9.48 10.17 -9.69
CA MET A 22 8.19 10.70 -9.26
C MET A 22 7.78 11.93 -10.10
N TYR A 23 8.75 12.73 -10.52
CA TYR A 23 8.53 13.85 -11.45
C TYR A 23 9.45 13.72 -12.66
N PRO A 24 8.94 13.89 -13.89
CA PRO A 24 7.53 14.04 -14.27
C PRO A 24 6.79 12.70 -14.45
N GLY A 25 7.40 11.58 -14.06
CA GLY A 25 6.89 10.24 -14.38
C GLY A 25 5.57 9.90 -13.70
N VAL A 26 5.45 10.11 -12.38
CA VAL A 26 4.22 9.88 -11.61
C VAL A 26 3.36 11.15 -11.59
N TYR A 27 3.97 12.28 -11.27
CA TYR A 27 3.29 13.56 -11.16
C TYR A 27 3.71 14.49 -12.29
N LYS A 28 2.80 14.71 -13.22
CA LYS A 28 2.96 15.63 -14.36
C LYS A 28 2.43 17.01 -13.96
N LEU A 29 2.98 17.60 -12.89
CA LEU A 29 2.48 18.86 -12.31
C LEU A 29 2.61 20.03 -13.27
N SER A 30 3.79 20.23 -13.85
CA SER A 30 4.11 21.26 -14.83
C SER A 30 5.31 20.83 -15.66
N LEU A 31 5.42 21.29 -16.90
CA LEU A 31 6.64 21.12 -17.71
C LEU A 31 7.80 21.92 -17.13
N ILE A 32 7.50 23.03 -16.45
CA ILE A 32 8.45 23.92 -15.75
C ILE A 32 8.06 23.94 -14.28
N LEU A 33 8.73 23.13 -13.46
CA LEU A 33 8.41 22.99 -12.04
C LEU A 33 8.51 24.32 -11.30
N ASP A 34 9.51 25.15 -11.66
CA ASP A 34 9.73 26.46 -11.06
C ASP A 34 8.62 27.49 -11.37
N SER A 35 7.68 27.17 -12.27
CA SER A 35 6.48 27.99 -12.49
C SER A 35 5.37 27.81 -11.48
N ILE A 36 5.53 26.86 -10.55
CA ILE A 36 4.61 26.66 -9.42
C ILE A 36 5.10 27.53 -8.28
N GLU A 37 4.33 28.58 -7.95
CA GLU A 37 4.68 29.61 -6.97
C GLU A 37 4.11 29.30 -5.57
N VAL A 38 3.19 28.34 -5.48
CA VAL A 38 2.55 27.92 -4.23
C VAL A 38 3.23 26.69 -3.62
N PRO A 39 3.13 26.48 -2.30
CA PRO A 39 3.73 25.32 -1.64
C PRO A 39 3.12 23.99 -2.15
N ILE A 40 3.96 22.97 -2.23
CA ILE A 40 3.56 21.60 -2.60
C ILE A 40 3.77 20.70 -1.39
N TYR A 41 2.71 20.05 -0.96
CA TYR A 41 2.70 19.13 0.17
C TYR A 41 2.40 17.71 -0.27
N THR A 42 2.83 16.74 0.53
CA THR A 42 2.35 15.35 0.44
C THR A 42 1.48 15.01 1.65
N LEU A 43 0.51 14.12 1.49
CA LEU A 43 -0.28 13.61 2.61
C LEU A 43 -0.30 12.08 2.57
N GLY A 44 0.55 11.47 3.41
CA GLY A 44 0.64 10.02 3.55
C GLY A 44 1.15 9.29 2.31
N SER A 45 2.00 9.90 1.50
CA SER A 45 2.62 9.24 0.35
C SER A 45 3.60 8.15 0.77
N GLY A 46 3.66 7.06 0.00
CA GLY A 46 4.51 5.92 0.27
C GLY A 46 5.59 5.67 -0.78
N TRP A 47 6.61 4.93 -0.37
CA TRP A 47 7.64 4.41 -1.27
C TRP A 47 7.25 3.04 -1.83
N LYS A 48 7.54 2.81 -3.11
CA LYS A 48 7.36 1.53 -3.78
C LYS A 48 8.74 0.89 -4.04
N GLY A 49 9.17 0.03 -3.14
CA GLY A 49 10.41 -0.74 -3.29
C GLY A 49 10.18 -2.24 -3.33
N ILE A 50 10.98 -2.97 -4.09
CA ILE A 50 11.03 -4.43 -4.12
C ILE A 50 12.50 -4.83 -3.97
N PRO A 51 12.84 -5.73 -3.04
CA PRO A 51 11.98 -6.42 -2.07
C PRO A 51 11.52 -5.57 -0.88
N GLY A 52 11.86 -4.31 -0.78
CA GLY A 52 11.47 -3.43 0.32
C GLY A 52 12.19 -3.70 1.64
N ASP A 53 13.37 -4.34 1.59
CA ASP A 53 14.24 -4.60 2.72
C ASP A 53 15.24 -3.44 2.97
N LYS A 54 16.06 -3.55 4.02
CA LYS A 54 17.06 -2.54 4.38
C LYS A 54 18.08 -2.27 3.27
N THR A 55 18.38 -3.24 2.43
CA THR A 55 19.26 -3.06 1.26
C THR A 55 18.60 -2.21 0.20
N SER A 56 17.31 -2.46 -0.08
CA SER A 56 16.51 -1.64 -0.98
C SER A 56 16.43 -0.19 -0.49
N GLU A 57 16.13 0.03 0.79
CA GLU A 57 16.07 1.36 1.40
C GLU A 57 17.40 2.11 1.27
N LYS A 58 18.52 1.42 1.57
CA LYS A 58 19.88 1.99 1.50
C LYS A 58 20.26 2.40 0.09
N LEU A 59 19.98 1.54 -0.90
CA LEU A 59 20.42 1.75 -2.28
C LEU A 59 19.57 2.78 -3.02
N TYR A 60 18.34 3.01 -2.58
CA TYR A 60 17.37 3.81 -3.31
C TYR A 60 17.79 5.26 -3.46
N ARG A 61 17.65 5.79 -4.68
CA ARG A 61 17.90 7.20 -5.00
C ARG A 61 16.83 7.73 -5.93
N PHE A 62 16.48 8.98 -5.74
CA PHE A 62 15.60 9.72 -6.64
C PHE A 62 16.39 10.28 -7.82
N SER A 63 15.75 10.41 -8.98
CA SER A 63 16.32 11.12 -10.14
C SER A 63 16.49 12.61 -9.84
N ASP A 64 17.35 13.29 -10.59
CA ASP A 64 17.59 14.72 -10.38
C ASP A 64 16.33 15.58 -10.52
N SER A 65 15.45 15.23 -11.49
CA SER A 65 14.16 15.90 -11.63
C SER A 65 13.22 15.67 -10.45
N SER A 66 13.19 14.44 -9.91
CA SER A 66 12.41 14.13 -8.70
C SER A 66 12.96 14.84 -7.47
N ARG A 67 14.28 14.95 -7.36
CA ARG A 67 14.94 15.71 -6.26
C ARG A 67 14.52 17.17 -6.26
N LYS A 68 14.41 17.81 -7.43
CA LYS A 68 13.92 19.21 -7.50
C LYS A 68 12.54 19.36 -6.86
N LEU A 69 11.61 18.45 -7.16
CA LEU A 69 10.28 18.45 -6.55
C LEU A 69 10.35 18.19 -5.04
N LEU A 70 11.17 17.24 -4.60
CA LEU A 70 11.37 16.93 -3.18
C LEU A 70 12.00 18.12 -2.43
N ASP A 71 12.96 18.80 -3.04
CA ASP A 71 13.60 19.99 -2.46
C ASP A 71 12.60 21.16 -2.29
N MET A 72 11.60 21.28 -3.17
CA MET A 72 10.50 22.25 -3.01
C MET A 72 9.63 21.88 -1.81
N MET A 73 9.26 20.61 -1.69
CA MET A 73 8.44 20.11 -0.57
C MET A 73 9.17 20.21 0.78
N GLU A 74 10.46 19.89 0.82
CA GLU A 74 11.30 19.98 2.02
C GLU A 74 11.36 21.38 2.60
N LYS A 75 11.32 22.39 1.73
CA LYS A 75 11.39 23.81 2.13
C LYS A 75 10.06 24.38 2.64
N THR A 76 8.96 23.65 2.47
CA THR A 76 7.68 24.11 3.01
C THR A 76 7.68 24.02 4.53
N TYR A 77 6.87 24.80 5.18
CA TYR A 77 6.79 24.85 6.63
C TYR A 77 6.44 23.46 7.24
N ALA A 78 5.43 22.78 6.70
CA ALA A 78 5.03 21.47 7.18
C ALA A 78 5.96 20.33 6.69
N GLY A 79 6.82 20.59 5.69
CA GLY A 79 7.64 19.57 5.07
C GLY A 79 6.86 18.53 4.28
N MET A 80 7.37 17.32 4.26
CA MET A 80 6.73 16.18 3.60
C MET A 80 6.00 15.29 4.59
N SER A 81 4.90 14.70 4.18
CA SER A 81 4.20 13.66 4.93
C SER A 81 4.39 12.30 4.26
N CYS A 82 4.79 11.30 5.03
CA CYS A 82 4.97 9.94 4.53
C CYS A 82 4.10 8.93 5.29
N ARG A 83 3.88 7.76 4.64
CA ARG A 83 2.94 6.77 5.11
C ARG A 83 3.50 5.81 6.16
N ASP A 84 4.77 5.43 6.08
CA ASP A 84 5.36 4.34 6.85
C ASP A 84 6.85 4.57 7.12
N GLN A 85 7.43 3.76 8.04
CA GLN A 85 8.82 3.87 8.46
C GLN A 85 9.82 3.58 7.33
N LYS A 86 9.49 2.70 6.38
CA LYS A 86 10.37 2.42 5.24
C LYS A 86 10.46 3.62 4.32
N THR A 87 9.33 4.27 4.08
CA THR A 87 9.28 5.52 3.31
C THR A 87 10.10 6.62 4.01
N LEU A 88 9.92 6.79 5.33
CA LEU A 88 10.71 7.72 6.13
C LEU A 88 12.20 7.43 6.03
N GLY A 89 12.60 6.16 6.14
CA GLY A 89 13.99 5.72 6.02
C GLY A 89 14.59 6.05 4.65
N VAL A 90 13.83 5.82 3.56
CA VAL A 90 14.26 6.17 2.20
C VAL A 90 14.45 7.68 2.04
N LEU A 91 13.53 8.49 2.53
CA LEU A 91 13.64 9.96 2.45
C LEU A 91 14.87 10.46 3.23
N LYS A 92 15.06 10.00 4.46
CA LYS A 92 16.24 10.33 5.28
C LYS A 92 17.56 9.86 4.65
N ASN A 93 17.61 8.67 4.07
CA ASN A 93 18.79 8.17 3.33
C ASN A 93 19.09 9.00 2.08
N ASN A 94 18.16 9.82 1.61
CA ASN A 94 18.33 10.76 0.50
C ASN A 94 18.59 12.22 0.97
N GLY A 95 18.68 12.45 2.30
CA GLY A 95 19.03 13.73 2.89
C GLY A 95 17.85 14.65 3.21
N TYR A 96 16.63 14.12 3.25
CA TYR A 96 15.43 14.86 3.61
C TYR A 96 15.09 14.67 5.09
N GLU A 97 15.06 15.74 5.87
CA GLU A 97 14.86 15.71 7.32
C GLU A 97 13.50 16.26 7.75
N ASN A 98 12.93 17.23 6.99
CA ASN A 98 11.62 17.81 7.28
C ASN A 98 10.50 16.88 6.79
N VAL A 99 10.40 15.72 7.43
CA VAL A 99 9.45 14.65 7.07
C VAL A 99 8.69 14.18 8.29
N THR A 100 7.37 14.23 8.23
CA THR A 100 6.49 13.69 9.27
C THR A 100 5.84 12.38 8.79
N MET A 101 5.92 11.32 9.59
CA MET A 101 5.22 10.08 9.30
C MET A 101 3.79 10.15 9.84
N THR A 102 2.87 10.49 8.97
CA THR A 102 1.47 10.72 9.30
C THR A 102 0.58 9.48 9.15
N GLY A 103 1.10 8.41 8.57
CA GLY A 103 0.25 7.30 8.14
C GLY A 103 -0.41 7.56 6.77
N CYS A 104 -1.34 6.72 6.39
CA CYS A 104 -2.05 6.80 5.10
C CYS A 104 -3.47 7.35 5.30
N PRO A 105 -3.92 8.37 4.55
CA PRO A 105 -5.28 8.88 4.69
C PRO A 105 -6.37 7.80 4.53
N VAL A 106 -6.10 6.73 3.77
CA VAL A 106 -7.08 5.66 3.48
C VAL A 106 -7.41 4.81 4.72
N TRP A 107 -6.57 4.76 5.73
CA TRP A 107 -6.89 3.99 6.93
C TRP A 107 -7.62 4.79 8.03
N TYR A 108 -7.97 6.05 7.74
CA TYR A 108 -8.75 6.89 8.64
C TYR A 108 -10.20 6.99 8.15
N ASP A 109 -11.09 6.37 8.88
CA ASP A 109 -12.53 6.57 8.74
C ASP A 109 -13.00 7.33 9.98
N ILE A 110 -13.22 8.64 9.85
CA ILE A 110 -13.53 9.52 10.97
C ILE A 110 -14.66 8.97 11.87
N PRO A 111 -15.77 8.43 11.31
CA PRO A 111 -16.81 7.82 12.12
C PRO A 111 -16.37 6.59 12.93
N SER A 112 -15.27 5.93 12.53
CA SER A 112 -14.75 4.72 13.18
C SER A 112 -13.58 4.99 14.14
N LEU A 113 -13.03 6.20 14.17
CA LEU A 113 -11.94 6.54 15.09
C LEU A 113 -12.36 6.34 16.54
N ASN A 114 -11.43 5.87 17.36
CA ASN A 114 -11.61 5.55 18.77
C ASN A 114 -12.71 4.50 19.06
N LYS A 115 -13.16 3.75 18.05
CA LYS A 115 -14.03 2.59 18.22
C LYS A 115 -13.21 1.33 18.38
N GLU A 116 -13.77 0.36 19.08
CA GLU A 116 -13.18 -0.96 19.25
C GLU A 116 -13.15 -1.73 17.94
N PHE A 117 -12.25 -2.70 17.85
CA PHE A 117 -12.19 -3.65 16.77
C PHE A 117 -13.43 -4.54 16.74
N ILE A 118 -13.99 -4.76 15.56
CA ILE A 118 -15.17 -5.61 15.36
C ILE A 118 -14.67 -7.05 15.19
N VAL A 119 -14.81 -7.84 16.27
CA VAL A 119 -14.54 -9.28 16.20
C VAL A 119 -15.69 -9.96 15.50
N PRO A 120 -15.46 -10.67 14.37
CA PRO A 120 -16.53 -11.43 13.73
C PRO A 120 -16.96 -12.62 14.63
N GLU A 121 -18.25 -12.74 14.89
CA GLU A 121 -18.80 -13.91 15.63
C GLU A 121 -18.55 -15.22 14.89
N SER A 122 -18.60 -15.17 13.57
CA SER A 122 -18.24 -16.26 12.65
C SER A 122 -17.88 -15.66 11.30
N ILE A 123 -17.00 -16.30 10.57
CA ILE A 123 -16.67 -15.91 9.19
C ILE A 123 -17.71 -16.54 8.26
N ARG A 124 -18.58 -15.72 7.70
CA ARG A 124 -19.64 -16.12 6.72
C ARG A 124 -19.38 -15.57 5.34
N LYS A 125 -18.66 -14.43 5.26
CA LYS A 125 -18.37 -13.74 4.01
C LYS A 125 -16.91 -13.32 3.96
N ILE A 126 -16.19 -13.78 2.94
CA ILE A 126 -14.80 -13.41 2.69
C ILE A 126 -14.72 -12.62 1.39
N ILE A 127 -13.98 -11.51 1.40
CA ILE A 127 -13.55 -10.86 0.18
C ILE A 127 -12.09 -11.20 -0.08
N PHE A 128 -11.79 -11.70 -1.27
CA PHE A 128 -10.43 -11.94 -1.73
C PHE A 128 -10.04 -10.93 -2.79
N THR A 129 -8.88 -10.29 -2.63
CA THR A 129 -8.33 -9.39 -3.64
C THR A 129 -7.06 -9.98 -4.25
N PRO A 130 -7.10 -10.45 -5.51
CA PRO A 130 -5.96 -11.11 -6.14
C PRO A 130 -4.83 -10.12 -6.45
N ALA A 131 -3.65 -10.68 -6.72
CA ALA A 131 -2.49 -9.92 -7.14
C ALA A 131 -2.74 -9.20 -8.48
N GLN A 132 -2.27 -7.96 -8.56
CA GLN A 132 -2.28 -7.22 -9.81
C GLN A 132 -1.18 -7.69 -10.75
N SER A 133 0.02 -7.94 -10.18
CA SER A 133 1.16 -8.38 -10.97
C SER A 133 0.96 -9.80 -11.50
N PRO A 134 1.10 -10.04 -12.83
CA PRO A 134 1.05 -11.39 -13.40
C PRO A 134 2.06 -12.36 -12.78
N VAL A 135 3.14 -11.85 -12.19
CA VAL A 135 4.17 -12.66 -11.49
C VAL A 135 3.56 -13.50 -10.35
N TYR A 136 2.50 -13.00 -9.72
CA TYR A 136 1.82 -13.67 -8.59
C TYR A 136 0.46 -14.27 -8.98
N ALA A 137 0.16 -14.40 -10.28
CA ALA A 137 -1.12 -14.96 -10.75
C ALA A 137 -1.36 -16.38 -10.23
N ASP A 138 -0.37 -17.27 -10.36
CA ASP A 138 -0.51 -18.65 -9.90
C ASP A 138 -0.62 -18.72 -8.38
N GLN A 139 0.12 -17.87 -7.63
CA GLN A 139 -0.08 -17.77 -6.18
C GLN A 139 -1.49 -17.31 -5.82
N SER A 140 -2.08 -16.40 -6.58
CA SER A 140 -3.47 -15.97 -6.35
C SER A 140 -4.46 -17.12 -6.56
N ILE A 141 -4.21 -17.96 -7.55
CA ILE A 141 -5.01 -19.18 -7.79
C ILE A 141 -4.86 -20.16 -6.61
N ASP A 142 -3.64 -20.39 -6.17
CA ASP A 142 -3.37 -21.28 -5.04
C ASP A 142 -4.03 -20.77 -3.75
N VAL A 143 -4.05 -19.44 -3.53
CA VAL A 143 -4.75 -18.83 -2.37
C VAL A 143 -6.26 -18.98 -2.50
N MET A 144 -6.85 -18.80 -3.69
CA MET A 144 -8.28 -19.05 -3.90
C MET A 144 -8.64 -20.50 -3.58
N GLN A 145 -7.81 -21.44 -4.01
CA GLN A 145 -8.02 -22.87 -3.68
C GLN A 145 -7.90 -23.16 -2.18
N LEU A 146 -6.93 -22.52 -1.49
CA LEU A 146 -6.80 -22.60 -0.04
C LEU A 146 -8.07 -22.08 0.66
N ILE A 147 -8.58 -20.91 0.24
CA ILE A 147 -9.80 -20.33 0.81
C ILE A 147 -10.98 -21.28 0.62
N LYS A 148 -11.15 -21.86 -0.59
CA LYS A 148 -12.22 -22.82 -0.86
C LYS A 148 -12.14 -24.04 0.04
N ASN A 149 -10.96 -24.57 0.28
CA ASN A 149 -10.75 -25.77 1.10
C ASN A 149 -10.92 -25.48 2.60
N LYS A 150 -10.42 -24.33 3.07
CA LYS A 150 -10.51 -23.95 4.50
C LYS A 150 -11.92 -23.51 4.90
N TYR A 151 -12.64 -22.86 3.97
CA TYR A 151 -13.95 -22.26 4.21
C TYR A 151 -15.00 -22.74 3.19
N PRO A 152 -15.33 -24.06 3.17
CA PRO A 152 -16.15 -24.66 2.10
C PRO A 152 -17.58 -24.09 2.03
N GLU A 153 -18.13 -23.65 3.16
CA GLU A 153 -19.53 -23.13 3.28
C GLU A 153 -19.59 -21.61 3.31
N VAL A 154 -18.45 -20.91 3.22
CA VAL A 154 -18.40 -19.46 3.31
C VAL A 154 -18.63 -18.83 1.93
N HIS A 155 -19.41 -17.77 1.90
CA HIS A 155 -19.59 -16.97 0.69
C HIS A 155 -18.31 -16.19 0.39
N VAL A 156 -17.71 -16.43 -0.77
CA VAL A 156 -16.46 -15.78 -1.18
C VAL A 156 -16.69 -14.95 -2.43
N THR A 157 -16.25 -13.69 -2.38
CA THR A 157 -16.22 -12.80 -3.54
C THR A 157 -14.79 -12.40 -3.86
N VAL A 158 -14.41 -12.54 -5.13
CA VAL A 158 -13.11 -12.09 -5.64
C VAL A 158 -13.29 -10.69 -6.23
N SER A 159 -12.60 -9.72 -5.63
CA SER A 159 -12.74 -8.31 -5.99
C SER A 159 -11.54 -7.80 -6.75
N PHE A 160 -11.78 -7.22 -7.90
CA PHE A 160 -10.77 -6.69 -8.81
C PHE A 160 -10.72 -5.16 -8.72
N HIS A 161 -9.53 -4.61 -8.45
CA HIS A 161 -9.28 -3.16 -8.35
C HIS A 161 -8.72 -2.57 -9.67
N ARG A 162 -8.50 -3.39 -10.67
CA ARG A 162 -8.23 -3.05 -12.07
C ARG A 162 -9.26 -3.78 -12.89
N GLY A 163 -9.93 -3.11 -13.80
CA GLY A 163 -11.13 -3.57 -14.47
C GLY A 163 -11.11 -5.01 -14.99
N LEU A 164 -12.26 -5.66 -14.99
CA LEU A 164 -12.47 -6.99 -15.58
C LEU A 164 -12.56 -6.96 -17.10
N GLY A 165 -12.69 -5.78 -17.70
CA GLY A 165 -12.87 -5.57 -19.11
C GLY A 165 -11.60 -5.66 -19.95
N GLU A 166 -11.60 -4.91 -21.05
CA GLU A 166 -10.46 -4.75 -21.94
C GLU A 166 -9.41 -3.82 -21.32
N ALA A 167 -8.21 -3.79 -21.92
CA ALA A 167 -7.16 -2.85 -21.58
C ALA A 167 -7.62 -1.40 -21.78
N ASP A 168 -7.20 -0.51 -20.91
CA ASP A 168 -7.46 0.92 -20.97
C ASP A 168 -6.19 1.72 -20.64
N GLU A 169 -6.31 3.05 -20.51
CA GLU A 169 -5.16 3.91 -20.19
C GLU A 169 -4.52 3.61 -18.81
N TYR A 170 -5.24 2.97 -17.90
CA TYR A 170 -4.79 2.61 -16.55
C TYR A 170 -4.47 1.13 -16.37
N THR A 171 -4.94 0.29 -17.30
CA THR A 171 -4.82 -1.18 -17.24
C THR A 171 -4.15 -1.69 -18.52
N PRO A 172 -2.83 -1.95 -18.51
CA PRO A 172 -2.14 -2.58 -19.63
C PRO A 172 -2.76 -3.92 -20.01
N GLU A 173 -2.64 -4.32 -21.30
CA GLU A 173 -3.19 -5.59 -21.81
C GLU A 173 -2.74 -6.81 -21.00
N SER A 174 -1.47 -6.86 -20.58
CA SER A 174 -0.96 -7.94 -19.72
C SER A 174 -1.72 -8.08 -18.41
N ASP A 175 -2.11 -6.95 -17.80
CA ASP A 175 -2.85 -6.92 -16.55
C ASP A 175 -4.31 -7.31 -16.80
N ALA A 176 -4.94 -6.83 -17.89
CA ALA A 176 -6.31 -7.18 -18.27
C ALA A 176 -6.45 -8.70 -18.56
N VAL A 177 -5.51 -9.29 -19.30
CA VAL A 177 -5.46 -10.75 -19.56
C VAL A 177 -5.35 -11.52 -18.24
N ASN A 178 -4.46 -11.08 -17.35
CA ASN A 178 -4.29 -11.70 -16.03
C ASN A 178 -5.58 -11.63 -15.20
N THR A 179 -6.23 -10.47 -15.17
CA THR A 179 -7.47 -10.25 -14.43
C THR A 179 -8.58 -11.18 -14.94
N ARG A 180 -8.78 -11.28 -16.27
CA ARG A 180 -9.75 -12.21 -16.88
C ARG A 180 -9.46 -13.68 -16.55
N LYS A 181 -8.18 -14.10 -16.59
CA LYS A 181 -7.76 -15.44 -16.17
C LYS A 181 -8.17 -15.74 -14.72
N LEU A 182 -7.88 -14.81 -13.81
CA LEU A 182 -8.18 -14.98 -12.39
C LEU A 182 -9.68 -14.98 -12.11
N ALA A 183 -10.46 -14.17 -12.83
CA ALA A 183 -11.93 -14.17 -12.75
C ALA A 183 -12.51 -15.51 -13.19
N GLY A 184 -12.07 -16.06 -14.32
CA GLY A 184 -12.51 -17.38 -14.78
C GLY A 184 -12.20 -18.51 -13.79
N VAL A 185 -11.05 -18.45 -13.10
CA VAL A 185 -10.72 -19.43 -12.04
C VAL A 185 -11.62 -19.23 -10.82
N ALA A 186 -11.92 -17.99 -10.42
CA ALA A 186 -12.84 -17.70 -9.32
C ALA A 186 -14.23 -18.30 -9.57
N GLU A 187 -14.77 -18.12 -10.77
CA GLU A 187 -16.05 -18.67 -11.20
C GLU A 187 -16.06 -20.21 -11.18
N LEU A 188 -14.99 -20.85 -11.65
CA LEU A 188 -14.83 -22.32 -11.59
C LEU A 188 -14.80 -22.86 -10.15
N LEU A 189 -14.32 -22.07 -9.19
CA LEU A 189 -14.34 -22.41 -7.76
C LEU A 189 -15.70 -22.12 -7.09
N GLY A 190 -16.65 -21.54 -7.84
CA GLY A 190 -17.97 -21.14 -7.33
C GLY A 190 -17.92 -19.85 -6.51
N PHE A 191 -16.92 -18.99 -6.72
CA PHE A 191 -16.82 -17.69 -6.12
C PHE A 191 -17.52 -16.62 -6.97
N GLU A 192 -18.10 -15.61 -6.33
CA GLU A 192 -18.55 -14.43 -7.04
C GLU A 192 -17.36 -13.56 -7.47
N THR A 193 -17.55 -12.80 -8.55
CA THR A 193 -16.58 -11.83 -9.03
C THR A 193 -17.14 -10.42 -9.00
N MET A 194 -16.30 -9.44 -8.70
CA MET A 194 -16.71 -8.05 -8.58
C MET A 194 -15.65 -7.10 -9.12
N ASP A 195 -16.08 -6.12 -9.90
CA ASP A 195 -15.25 -5.03 -10.38
C ASP A 195 -15.47 -3.77 -9.53
N VAL A 196 -14.46 -3.41 -8.72
CA VAL A 196 -14.42 -2.17 -7.92
C VAL A 196 -13.43 -1.15 -8.46
N SER A 197 -13.00 -1.30 -9.70
CA SER A 197 -12.03 -0.40 -10.32
C SER A 197 -12.58 1.01 -10.48
N TYR A 198 -11.66 1.99 -10.36
CA TYR A 198 -11.85 3.41 -10.70
C TYR A 198 -12.97 4.16 -9.94
N ASP A 199 -13.58 3.54 -8.94
CA ASP A 199 -14.66 4.14 -8.15
C ASP A 199 -14.52 3.74 -6.67
N ALA A 200 -14.13 4.71 -5.85
CA ALA A 200 -13.94 4.48 -4.41
C ALA A 200 -15.25 4.15 -3.69
N ASP A 201 -16.43 4.61 -4.20
CA ASP A 201 -17.71 4.31 -3.59
C ASP A 201 -18.09 2.83 -3.70
N LYS A 202 -17.57 2.12 -4.71
CA LYS A 202 -17.76 0.68 -4.83
C LYS A 202 -17.13 -0.11 -3.68
N LEU A 203 -16.11 0.44 -3.00
CA LEU A 203 -15.52 -0.21 -1.83
C LEU A 203 -16.49 -0.32 -0.65
N LYS A 204 -17.56 0.48 -0.59
CA LYS A 204 -18.58 0.39 0.47
C LYS A 204 -19.25 -0.98 0.54
N ILE A 205 -19.22 -1.75 -0.55
CA ILE A 205 -19.73 -3.13 -0.53
C ILE A 205 -18.92 -4.03 0.40
N TYR A 206 -17.67 -3.67 0.73
CA TYR A 206 -16.85 -4.40 1.67
C TYR A 206 -17.38 -4.37 3.11
N ASP A 207 -18.27 -3.44 3.43
CA ASP A 207 -18.87 -3.30 4.76
C ASP A 207 -19.73 -4.51 5.19
N VAL A 208 -20.12 -5.38 4.26
CA VAL A 208 -20.90 -6.60 4.56
C VAL A 208 -20.07 -7.86 4.69
N TYR A 209 -18.73 -7.78 4.53
CA TYR A 209 -17.83 -8.91 4.62
C TYR A 209 -17.15 -8.98 5.99
N ASP A 210 -16.90 -10.19 6.48
CA ASP A 210 -16.35 -10.45 7.80
C ASP A 210 -14.82 -10.42 7.80
N LEU A 211 -14.19 -10.84 6.69
CA LEU A 211 -12.75 -10.95 6.55
C LEU A 211 -12.29 -10.57 5.15
N HIS A 212 -11.22 -9.80 5.06
CA HIS A 212 -10.47 -9.60 3.83
C HIS A 212 -9.19 -10.44 3.84
N ILE A 213 -8.92 -11.10 2.71
CA ILE A 213 -7.64 -11.75 2.42
C ILE A 213 -7.19 -11.26 1.05
N GLY A 214 -5.94 -10.90 0.88
CA GLY A 214 -5.48 -10.61 -0.49
C GLY A 214 -4.31 -9.67 -0.62
N TYR A 215 -4.05 -9.29 -1.86
CA TYR A 215 -2.84 -8.55 -2.27
C TYR A 215 -3.03 -7.03 -2.33
N ARG A 216 -4.28 -6.56 -2.27
CA ARG A 216 -4.57 -5.13 -2.49
C ARG A 216 -4.46 -4.32 -1.21
N VAL A 217 -3.43 -3.49 -1.13
CA VAL A 217 -3.18 -2.62 0.03
C VAL A 217 -4.41 -1.76 0.36
N HIS A 218 -5.08 -1.19 -0.65
CA HIS A 218 -6.27 -0.38 -0.41
C HIS A 218 -7.46 -1.17 0.15
N GLY A 219 -7.65 -2.44 -0.29
CA GLY A 219 -8.65 -3.34 0.31
C GLY A 219 -8.35 -3.61 1.78
N HIS A 220 -7.09 -3.92 2.10
CA HIS A 220 -6.62 -4.12 3.47
C HIS A 220 -6.86 -2.87 4.34
N LEU A 221 -6.42 -1.70 3.86
CA LEU A 221 -6.58 -0.45 4.61
C LEU A 221 -8.04 -0.07 4.81
N TYR A 222 -8.89 -0.32 3.83
CA TYR A 222 -10.33 -0.10 3.96
C TYR A 222 -10.94 -0.93 5.10
N PHE A 223 -10.61 -2.23 5.17
CA PHE A 223 -11.07 -3.08 6.27
C PHE A 223 -10.59 -2.58 7.64
N LEU A 224 -9.31 -2.25 7.75
CA LEU A 224 -8.77 -1.72 9.00
C LEU A 224 -9.40 -0.37 9.40
N SER A 225 -9.66 0.51 8.44
CA SER A 225 -10.36 1.78 8.72
C SER A 225 -11.75 1.56 9.29
N LYS A 226 -12.43 0.47 8.87
CA LYS A 226 -13.75 0.04 9.38
C LYS A 226 -13.65 -0.87 10.61
N ARG A 227 -12.47 -0.98 11.24
CA ARG A 227 -12.24 -1.82 12.43
C ARG A 227 -12.49 -3.31 12.20
N ARG A 228 -12.25 -3.81 10.97
CA ARG A 228 -12.51 -5.19 10.57
C ARG A 228 -11.22 -5.93 10.21
N PRO A 229 -11.18 -7.27 10.35
CA PRO A 229 -9.98 -8.06 10.12
C PRO A 229 -9.61 -8.15 8.64
N SER A 230 -8.30 -8.08 8.39
CA SER A 230 -7.77 -8.15 7.04
C SER A 230 -6.34 -8.70 7.03
N VAL A 231 -6.09 -9.75 6.27
CA VAL A 231 -4.76 -10.33 6.06
C VAL A 231 -4.22 -9.87 4.71
N LEU A 232 -3.10 -9.17 4.72
CA LEU A 232 -2.47 -8.65 3.50
C LEU A 232 -1.36 -9.56 3.02
N ILE A 233 -1.37 -9.88 1.72
CA ILE A 233 -0.27 -10.56 1.02
C ILE A 233 0.52 -9.49 0.26
N HIS A 234 1.78 -9.31 0.63
CA HIS A 234 2.60 -8.21 0.13
C HIS A 234 3.18 -8.51 -1.25
N GLU A 235 2.84 -7.71 -2.27
CA GLU A 235 3.50 -7.77 -3.59
C GLU A 235 4.82 -6.99 -3.62
N ASP A 236 4.99 -6.02 -2.73
CA ASP A 236 6.16 -5.14 -2.61
C ASP A 236 6.25 -4.50 -1.22
N GLY A 237 7.26 -3.66 -1.01
CA GLY A 237 7.53 -3.00 0.26
C GLY A 237 6.41 -2.10 0.80
N ARG A 238 5.42 -1.73 -0.02
CA ARG A 238 4.26 -0.94 0.44
C ARG A 238 3.41 -1.71 1.44
N GLY A 239 3.11 -2.97 1.11
CA GLY A 239 2.33 -3.83 2.00
C GLY A 239 3.09 -4.11 3.29
N ASN A 240 4.36 -4.51 3.16
CA ASN A 240 5.22 -4.80 4.30
C ASN A 240 5.40 -3.57 5.21
N GLY A 241 5.62 -2.36 4.65
CA GLY A 241 5.74 -1.13 5.46
C GLY A 241 4.47 -0.78 6.23
N VAL A 242 3.30 -1.03 5.64
CA VAL A 242 2.00 -0.80 6.30
C VAL A 242 1.76 -1.81 7.42
N THR A 243 1.91 -3.10 7.16
CA THR A 243 1.64 -4.14 8.18
C THR A 243 2.64 -4.10 9.34
N GLU A 244 3.92 -3.78 9.05
CA GLU A 244 4.93 -3.56 10.09
C GLU A 244 4.58 -2.38 11.00
N LEU A 245 4.14 -1.24 10.42
CA LEU A 245 3.76 -0.06 11.19
C LEU A 245 2.49 -0.30 12.01
N LEU A 246 1.47 -0.90 11.42
CA LEU A 246 0.18 -1.12 12.06
C LEU A 246 0.15 -2.35 12.97
N ASN A 247 1.25 -3.09 13.06
CA ASN A 247 1.30 -4.38 13.76
C ASN A 247 0.14 -5.30 13.33
N SER A 248 -0.19 -5.27 12.03
CA SER A 248 -1.30 -6.05 11.46
C SER A 248 -0.79 -7.28 10.74
N PRO A 249 -1.60 -8.37 10.64
CA PRO A 249 -1.20 -9.57 9.95
C PRO A 249 -0.88 -9.35 8.46
N GLY A 250 0.29 -9.83 8.05
CA GLY A 250 0.75 -9.75 6.67
C GLY A 250 1.75 -10.83 6.32
N ILE A 251 1.83 -11.19 5.04
CA ILE A 251 2.71 -12.25 4.52
C ILE A 251 3.32 -11.78 3.21
N ASP A 252 4.63 -11.97 3.04
CA ASP A 252 5.28 -11.63 1.79
C ASP A 252 4.99 -12.67 0.69
N ALA A 253 4.51 -12.23 -0.48
CA ALA A 253 4.40 -13.05 -1.68
C ALA A 253 5.78 -13.45 -2.24
N TYR A 254 6.82 -12.84 -1.72
CA TYR A 254 8.22 -13.03 -2.10
C TYR A 254 9.11 -13.17 -0.86
N LYS A 255 10.32 -13.68 -1.06
CA LYS A 255 11.39 -13.67 -0.04
C LYS A 255 12.62 -12.99 -0.58
N ALA A 256 13.15 -12.01 0.14
CA ALA A 256 14.40 -11.35 -0.18
C ALA A 256 15.58 -12.35 -0.11
N SER A 257 16.49 -12.25 -1.05
CA SER A 257 17.68 -13.09 -1.11
C SER A 257 18.75 -12.54 -0.16
N LYS A 258 19.05 -13.27 0.92
CA LYS A 258 20.10 -12.90 1.88
C LYS A 258 21.46 -12.70 1.22
N ILE A 259 21.79 -13.51 0.19
CA ILE A 259 23.07 -13.44 -0.53
C ILE A 259 23.14 -12.13 -1.34
N PHE A 260 22.12 -11.85 -2.15
CA PHE A 260 22.09 -10.58 -2.91
C PHE A 260 22.00 -9.36 -2.00
N ALA A 261 21.21 -9.43 -0.91
CA ALA A 261 21.14 -8.37 0.07
C ALA A 261 22.52 -8.05 0.66
N PHE A 262 23.30 -9.07 1.01
CA PHE A 262 24.67 -8.91 1.50
C PHE A 262 25.59 -8.29 0.42
N ILE A 263 25.62 -8.84 -0.79
CA ILE A 263 26.46 -8.34 -1.89
C ILE A 263 26.14 -6.89 -2.22
N PHE A 264 24.86 -6.58 -2.47
CA PHE A 264 24.42 -5.23 -2.83
C PHE A 264 24.56 -4.24 -1.67
N GLY A 265 24.41 -4.70 -0.44
CA GLY A 265 24.62 -3.91 0.77
C GLY A 265 26.05 -3.37 0.96
N MET A 266 27.06 -3.95 0.28
CA MET A 266 28.44 -3.45 0.31
C MET A 266 28.66 -2.23 -0.60
N PHE A 267 27.78 -1.98 -1.55
CA PHE A 267 27.94 -0.87 -2.50
C PHE A 267 27.41 0.45 -1.95
N ARG A 268 27.94 1.54 -2.52
CA ARG A 268 27.36 2.87 -2.30
C ARG A 268 26.02 3.00 -3.00
N PRO A 269 25.10 3.76 -2.43
CA PRO A 269 23.77 3.97 -3.02
C PRO A 269 23.83 4.56 -4.44
N ASN A 270 23.03 3.98 -5.34
CA ASN A 270 23.05 4.32 -6.75
C ASN A 270 21.76 3.83 -7.42
N ILE A 271 21.19 4.63 -8.32
CA ILE A 271 19.95 4.32 -9.07
C ILE A 271 20.07 2.99 -9.83
N PHE A 272 21.20 2.77 -10.51
CA PHE A 272 21.42 1.55 -11.29
C PHE A 272 21.42 0.30 -10.39
N LEU A 273 22.16 0.36 -9.27
CA LEU A 273 22.20 -0.75 -8.31
C LEU A 273 20.84 -0.99 -7.64
N ALA A 274 20.10 0.05 -7.31
CA ALA A 274 18.75 -0.08 -6.78
C ALA A 274 17.81 -0.80 -7.75
N ASN A 275 17.85 -0.43 -9.04
CA ASN A 275 17.07 -1.09 -10.09
C ASN A 275 17.51 -2.54 -10.33
N ALA A 276 18.81 -2.81 -10.31
CA ALA A 276 19.35 -4.17 -10.46
C ALA A 276 18.91 -5.06 -9.29
N TYR A 277 19.07 -4.58 -8.07
CA TYR A 277 18.63 -5.29 -6.87
C TYR A 277 17.12 -5.54 -6.88
N GLY A 278 16.32 -4.57 -7.27
CA GLY A 278 14.86 -4.70 -7.40
C GLY A 278 14.42 -5.77 -8.41
N LYS A 279 15.28 -6.19 -9.33
CA LYS A 279 14.99 -7.26 -10.30
C LYS A 279 15.41 -8.65 -9.84
N ILE A 280 16.54 -8.76 -9.12
CA ILE A 280 17.15 -10.06 -8.80
C ILE A 280 17.24 -10.36 -7.30
N GLY A 281 17.00 -9.34 -6.45
CA GLY A 281 17.18 -9.42 -5.00
C GLY A 281 16.13 -10.27 -4.27
N TYR A 282 15.15 -10.85 -4.96
CA TYR A 282 14.07 -11.62 -4.35
C TYR A 282 13.61 -12.80 -5.22
N LYS A 283 12.87 -13.72 -4.60
CA LYS A 283 12.22 -14.87 -5.24
C LYS A 283 10.78 -14.98 -4.75
N ARG A 284 9.91 -15.63 -5.53
CA ARG A 284 8.56 -16.00 -5.07
C ARG A 284 8.66 -16.80 -3.76
N ASN A 285 7.77 -16.48 -2.83
CA ASN A 285 7.62 -17.24 -1.60
C ASN A 285 6.92 -18.58 -1.88
N LYS A 286 7.65 -19.67 -1.72
CA LYS A 286 7.11 -21.05 -1.91
C LYS A 286 6.33 -21.52 -0.69
N ASP A 287 6.53 -20.89 0.46
CA ASP A 287 5.89 -21.26 1.72
C ASP A 287 4.66 -20.37 2.01
N LEU A 288 4.16 -19.62 1.00
CA LEU A 288 3.05 -18.69 1.18
C LEU A 288 1.80 -19.36 1.76
N LEU A 289 1.40 -20.52 1.22
CA LEU A 289 0.18 -21.19 1.64
C LEU A 289 0.25 -21.72 3.09
N PRO A 290 1.30 -22.44 3.50
CA PRO A 290 1.48 -22.81 4.92
C PRO A 290 1.53 -21.60 5.84
N GLU A 291 2.23 -20.53 5.46
CA GLU A 291 2.31 -19.30 6.25
C GLU A 291 0.92 -18.63 6.38
N LEU A 292 0.15 -18.54 5.29
CA LEU A 292 -1.20 -17.99 5.31
C LEU A 292 -2.14 -18.83 6.17
N THR A 293 -2.09 -20.17 6.04
CA THR A 293 -2.89 -21.06 6.88
C THR A 293 -2.58 -20.84 8.35
N ALA A 294 -1.31 -20.79 8.73
CA ALA A 294 -0.90 -20.58 10.11
C ALA A 294 -1.36 -19.22 10.67
N VAL A 295 -1.34 -18.17 9.84
CA VAL A 295 -1.85 -16.84 10.23
C VAL A 295 -3.36 -16.89 10.46
N LEU A 296 -4.12 -17.50 9.54
CA LEU A 296 -5.58 -17.60 9.66
C LEU A 296 -5.97 -18.45 10.90
N ASP A 297 -5.33 -19.59 11.12
CA ASP A 297 -5.58 -20.45 12.29
C ASP A 297 -5.28 -19.71 13.61
N ARG A 298 -4.18 -18.96 13.66
CA ARG A 298 -3.83 -18.13 14.82
C ARG A 298 -4.86 -17.05 15.07
N LEU A 299 -5.27 -16.30 14.04
CA LEU A 299 -6.27 -15.23 14.17
C LEU A 299 -7.60 -15.76 14.69
N GLU A 300 -8.08 -16.88 14.16
CA GLU A 300 -9.31 -17.52 14.59
C GLU A 300 -9.20 -18.01 16.05
N SER A 301 -8.09 -18.70 16.39
CA SER A 301 -7.88 -19.24 17.75
C SER A 301 -7.73 -18.15 18.81
N THR A 302 -7.21 -16.98 18.46
CA THR A 302 -7.06 -15.83 19.34
C THR A 302 -8.23 -14.85 19.29
N GLN A 303 -9.29 -15.18 18.56
CA GLN A 303 -10.43 -14.27 18.31
C GLN A 303 -9.97 -12.89 17.81
N PHE A 304 -9.02 -12.89 16.88
CA PHE A 304 -8.48 -11.69 16.24
C PHE A 304 -7.88 -10.65 17.20
N ALA A 305 -7.38 -11.08 18.37
CA ALA A 305 -6.91 -10.18 19.43
C ALA A 305 -5.80 -9.23 18.99
N GLU A 306 -4.98 -9.62 17.99
CA GLU A 306 -3.87 -8.82 17.46
C GLU A 306 -4.33 -7.45 16.91
N TYR A 307 -5.55 -7.35 16.39
CA TYR A 307 -6.05 -6.11 15.79
C TYR A 307 -6.37 -5.00 16.80
N ARG A 308 -6.45 -5.32 18.09
CA ARG A 308 -6.66 -4.28 19.12
C ARG A 308 -5.53 -3.27 19.12
N ASP A 309 -4.28 -3.74 19.05
CA ASP A 309 -3.11 -2.85 18.96
C ASP A 309 -3.09 -2.07 17.65
N THR A 310 -3.46 -2.72 16.54
CA THR A 310 -3.60 -2.07 15.23
C THR A 310 -4.53 -0.85 15.31
N MET A 311 -5.67 -0.98 15.98
CA MET A 311 -6.65 0.11 16.10
C MET A 311 -6.09 1.30 16.89
N ASN A 312 -5.42 1.04 18.00
CA ASN A 312 -4.76 2.08 18.78
C ASN A 312 -3.69 2.83 17.97
N ILE A 313 -2.89 2.09 17.20
CA ILE A 313 -1.88 2.69 16.32
C ILE A 313 -2.52 3.58 15.26
N ILE A 314 -3.64 3.17 14.65
CA ILE A 314 -4.38 3.99 13.68
C ILE A 314 -4.86 5.29 14.35
N ASP A 315 -5.45 5.21 15.53
CA ASP A 315 -5.99 6.37 16.24
C ASP A 315 -4.88 7.34 16.66
N ASP A 316 -3.74 6.84 17.11
CA ASP A 316 -2.59 7.68 17.46
C ASP A 316 -1.99 8.37 16.23
N HIS A 317 -1.88 7.67 15.11
CA HIS A 317 -1.39 8.28 13.86
C HIS A 317 -2.38 9.29 13.27
N TYR A 318 -3.68 9.16 13.53
CA TYR A 318 -4.64 10.20 13.15
C TYR A 318 -4.33 11.54 13.79
N ARG A 319 -3.97 11.56 15.08
CA ARG A 319 -3.56 12.79 15.77
C ARG A 319 -2.31 13.42 15.15
N VAL A 320 -1.35 12.59 14.70
CA VAL A 320 -0.16 13.07 13.99
C VAL A 320 -0.54 13.66 12.62
N MET A 321 -1.44 13.00 11.89
CA MET A 321 -1.96 13.51 10.62
C MET A 321 -2.68 14.83 10.80
N GLU A 322 -3.55 14.94 11.80
CA GLU A 322 -4.27 16.16 12.12
C GLU A 322 -3.32 17.31 12.44
N GLY A 323 -2.31 17.08 13.29
CA GLY A 323 -1.28 18.07 13.59
C GLY A 323 -0.47 18.50 12.36
N TYR A 324 -0.18 17.56 11.44
CA TYR A 324 0.47 17.91 10.16
C TYR A 324 -0.44 18.78 9.28
N ILE A 325 -1.73 18.46 9.18
CA ILE A 325 -2.71 19.25 8.42
C ILE A 325 -2.82 20.66 9.01
N GLN A 326 -2.85 20.80 10.34
CA GLN A 326 -2.88 22.11 11.00
C GLN A 326 -1.65 22.96 10.63
N LYS A 327 -0.45 22.35 10.66
CA LYS A 327 0.78 23.03 10.21
C LYS A 327 0.72 23.44 8.73
N MET A 328 0.16 22.60 7.88
CA MET A 328 0.03 22.86 6.45
C MET A 328 -0.91 24.04 6.16
N VAL A 329 -2.01 24.16 6.93
CA VAL A 329 -3.06 25.18 6.71
C VAL A 329 -2.73 26.50 7.40
N HIS A 330 -2.16 26.48 8.59
CA HIS A 330 -2.01 27.67 9.42
C HIS A 330 -0.56 28.17 9.55
N GLY A 331 0.42 27.44 9.00
CA GLY A 331 1.83 27.74 9.27
C GLY A 331 2.18 27.41 10.74
N GLU A 332 2.98 28.25 11.41
CA GLU A 332 3.32 28.03 12.82
C GLU A 332 2.06 27.98 13.69
N VAL A 333 1.88 26.83 14.36
CA VAL A 333 1.01 26.78 15.55
C VAL A 333 1.94 27.16 16.70
N GLU A 334 1.74 28.36 17.25
CA GLU A 334 2.41 28.80 18.49
C GLU A 334 2.17 27.83 19.64
#